data_bab88f97efad45fec31a0c7c85537e12
#
_entry.id   bab88f97efad45fec31a0c7c85537e12
#
_cell.length_a   1.000
_cell.length_b   1.000
_cell.length_c   1.000
_cell.angle_alpha   90.00
_cell.angle_beta   90.00
_cell.angle_gamma   90.00
#
_symmetry.space_group_name_H-M   'P 1'
#
loop_
_entity.id
_entity.type
_entity.pdbx_description
1 polymer ?
#
loop_
_entity_poly.entity_id
_entity_poly.type
_entity_poly.pdbx_seq_one_letter_code
_entity_poly.pdbx_strand_id
1 'polypeptide(L)'
;MHERGAAQKLREVSQLFYELANIQPNKRQAYVGDSAFAHKGGLHVSGVLKNRETYEHIDPELVGNRQRVLVSDLSGRSNVVYKGKEYGIDLKNAGDAVKDSFAPHQRAGRPGLRIPSRPRRLSSC
;
A
#
# COMPACT_ATOMS: atom_id res chain seq x y z
N MET A 1 -18.18 -26.70 -13.03
CA MET A 1 -17.38 -26.72 -11.78
C MET A 1 -15.85 -26.72 -11.98
N HIS A 2 -15.33 -26.87 -13.19
CA HIS A 2 -13.89 -26.90 -13.46
C HIS A 2 -13.24 -25.53 -13.71
N GLU A 3 -14.01 -24.48 -13.97
CA GLU A 3 -13.46 -23.17 -14.37
C GLU A 3 -12.83 -22.37 -13.21
N ARG A 4 -13.33 -22.53 -11.98
CA ARG A 4 -12.78 -21.81 -10.82
C ARG A 4 -11.33 -22.21 -10.50
N GLY A 5 -10.99 -23.48 -10.71
CA GLY A 5 -9.63 -23.97 -10.47
C GLY A 5 -8.59 -23.47 -11.48
N ALA A 6 -8.99 -23.22 -12.71
CA ALA A 6 -8.11 -22.68 -13.74
C ALA A 6 -7.75 -21.21 -13.49
N ALA A 7 -8.72 -20.39 -13.09
CA ALA A 7 -8.50 -18.98 -12.77
C ALA A 7 -7.58 -18.80 -11.54
N GLN A 8 -7.67 -19.66 -10.55
CA GLN A 8 -6.81 -19.62 -9.37
C GLN A 8 -5.32 -19.82 -9.69
N LYS A 9 -5.00 -20.48 -10.79
CA LYS A 9 -3.61 -20.68 -11.26
C LYS A 9 -3.10 -19.54 -12.13
N LEU A 10 -3.93 -18.55 -12.44
CA LEU A 10 -3.59 -17.49 -13.39
C LEU A 10 -2.31 -16.76 -13.00
N ARG A 11 -2.14 -16.44 -11.72
CA ARG A 11 -0.95 -15.77 -11.22
C ARG A 11 0.29 -16.68 -11.32
N GLU A 12 0.17 -17.94 -10.95
CA GLU A 12 1.25 -18.91 -11.01
C GLU A 12 1.74 -19.11 -12.45
N VAL A 13 0.80 -19.28 -13.39
CA VAL A 13 1.11 -19.39 -14.82
C VAL A 13 1.78 -18.13 -15.36
N SER A 14 1.31 -16.95 -14.95
CA SER A 14 1.93 -15.69 -15.33
C SER A 14 3.37 -15.57 -14.81
N GLN A 15 3.62 -15.97 -13.58
CA GLN A 15 4.98 -15.97 -13.02
C GLN A 15 5.90 -16.93 -13.78
N LEU A 16 5.43 -18.14 -14.05
CA LEU A 16 6.18 -19.12 -14.84
C LEU A 16 6.52 -18.60 -16.23
N PHE A 17 5.55 -17.93 -16.89
CA PHE A 17 5.78 -17.30 -18.18
C PHE A 17 6.91 -16.26 -18.14
N TYR A 18 6.89 -15.38 -17.13
CA TYR A 18 7.93 -14.37 -16.98
C TYR A 18 9.31 -14.98 -16.71
N GLU A 19 9.37 -16.04 -15.91
CA GLU A 19 10.61 -16.79 -15.63
C GLU A 19 11.16 -17.45 -16.90
N LEU A 20 10.32 -18.16 -17.65
CA LEU A 20 10.73 -18.83 -18.90
C LEU A 20 11.15 -17.84 -19.99
N ALA A 21 10.47 -16.72 -20.08
CA ALA A 21 10.79 -15.64 -21.02
C ALA A 21 11.98 -14.78 -20.58
N ASN A 22 12.48 -14.95 -19.35
CA ASN A 22 13.52 -14.13 -18.73
C ASN A 22 13.20 -12.64 -18.78
N ILE A 23 11.94 -12.31 -18.50
CA ILE A 23 11.41 -10.93 -18.48
C ILE A 23 11.02 -10.55 -17.05
N GLN A 24 11.27 -9.32 -16.67
CA GLN A 24 10.84 -8.79 -15.37
C GLN A 24 9.32 -8.72 -15.28
N PRO A 25 8.69 -9.29 -14.24
CA PRO A 25 7.25 -9.23 -14.07
C PRO A 25 6.76 -7.79 -13.90
N ASN A 26 5.69 -7.45 -14.60
CA ASN A 26 5.01 -6.18 -14.36
C ASN A 26 4.20 -6.25 -13.06
N LYS A 27 4.68 -5.56 -12.04
CA LYS A 27 4.03 -5.54 -10.70
C LYS A 27 2.60 -5.01 -10.71
N ARG A 28 2.23 -4.21 -11.71
CA ARG A 28 0.91 -3.59 -11.85
C ARG A 28 0.01 -4.28 -12.87
N GLN A 29 0.45 -5.40 -13.42
CA GLN A 29 -0.37 -6.15 -14.38
C GLN A 29 -1.70 -6.54 -13.74
N ALA A 30 -2.79 -6.36 -14.49
CA ALA A 30 -4.12 -6.69 -14.02
C ALA A 30 -4.19 -8.16 -13.55
N TYR A 31 -4.87 -8.39 -12.47
CA TYR A 31 -5.12 -9.68 -11.79
C TYR A 31 -3.87 -10.38 -11.22
N VAL A 32 -2.76 -10.39 -11.92
CA VAL A 32 -1.58 -11.23 -11.59
C VAL A 32 -0.44 -10.46 -10.94
N GLY A 33 -0.35 -9.16 -11.14
CA GLY A 33 0.71 -8.33 -10.59
C GLY A 33 0.68 -8.27 -9.05
N ASP A 34 1.82 -8.12 -8.44
CA ASP A 34 1.96 -8.03 -6.98
C ASP A 34 1.21 -6.83 -6.37
N SER A 35 1.03 -5.78 -7.14
CA SER A 35 0.32 -4.56 -6.75
C SER A 35 -1.08 -4.45 -7.35
N ALA A 36 -1.58 -5.49 -8.02
CA ALA A 36 -2.89 -5.46 -8.67
C ALA A 36 -4.04 -5.23 -7.66
N PHE A 37 -3.91 -5.80 -6.46
CA PHE A 37 -4.86 -5.67 -5.36
C PHE A 37 -4.23 -4.97 -4.14
N ALA A 38 -3.43 -3.93 -4.40
CA ALA A 38 -2.77 -3.17 -3.35
C ALA A 38 -3.54 -1.88 -3.05
N HIS A 39 -3.91 -1.69 -1.79
CA HIS A 39 -4.60 -0.51 -1.29
C HIS A 39 -3.69 0.29 -0.36
N LYS A 40 -3.51 1.58 -0.62
CA LYS A 40 -2.67 2.47 0.18
C LYS A 40 -3.48 3.51 0.96
N GLY A 41 -4.54 4.02 0.37
CA GLY A 41 -5.37 5.07 0.98
C GLY A 41 -6.19 4.54 2.15
N GLY A 42 -6.19 5.25 3.29
CA GLY A 42 -6.93 4.85 4.48
C GLY A 42 -8.44 4.71 4.25
N LEU A 43 -9.03 5.56 3.40
CA LEU A 43 -10.43 5.48 3.00
C LEU A 43 -10.71 4.19 2.20
N HIS A 44 -9.84 3.87 1.25
CA HIS A 44 -9.95 2.63 0.47
C HIS A 44 -9.83 1.40 1.35
N VAL A 45 -8.84 1.37 2.26
CA VAL A 45 -8.67 0.27 3.21
C VAL A 45 -9.88 0.12 4.11
N SER A 46 -10.43 1.22 4.63
CA SER A 46 -11.65 1.20 5.43
C SER A 46 -12.86 0.69 4.65
N GLY A 47 -13.00 1.08 3.38
CA GLY A 47 -14.05 0.59 2.48
C GLY A 47 -13.95 -0.90 2.24
N VAL A 48 -12.78 -1.39 1.87
CA VAL A 48 -12.51 -2.82 1.62
C VAL A 48 -12.70 -3.67 2.87
N LEU A 49 -12.37 -3.16 4.06
CA LEU A 49 -12.63 -3.87 5.32
C LEU A 49 -14.11 -4.05 5.63
N LYS A 50 -14.95 -3.11 5.17
CA LYS A 50 -16.41 -3.19 5.34
C LYS A 50 -17.07 -4.06 4.28
N ASN A 51 -16.70 -3.83 3.02
CA ASN A 51 -17.15 -4.60 1.88
C ASN A 51 -16.07 -4.59 0.79
N ARG A 52 -15.53 -5.75 0.47
CA ARG A 52 -14.47 -5.91 -0.56
C ARG A 52 -14.92 -5.43 -1.94
N GLU A 53 -16.16 -5.67 -2.32
CA GLU A 53 -16.73 -5.31 -3.61
C GLU A 53 -16.74 -3.80 -3.88
N THR A 54 -16.55 -2.96 -2.84
CA THR A 54 -16.51 -1.50 -2.99
C THR A 54 -15.36 -1.03 -3.88
N TYR A 55 -14.22 -1.70 -3.84
CA TYR A 55 -13.01 -1.33 -4.58
C TYR A 55 -12.37 -2.48 -5.36
N GLU A 56 -12.87 -3.68 -5.17
CA GLU A 56 -12.40 -4.90 -5.84
C GLU A 56 -13.57 -5.50 -6.60
N HIS A 57 -13.53 -5.45 -7.94
CA HIS A 57 -14.59 -6.05 -8.79
C HIS A 57 -14.41 -7.55 -8.97
N ILE A 58 -13.34 -8.11 -8.43
CA ILE A 58 -13.11 -9.56 -8.38
C ILE A 58 -12.36 -9.88 -7.10
N ASP A 59 -12.68 -11.01 -6.49
CA ASP A 59 -11.94 -11.49 -5.33
C ASP A 59 -10.53 -11.93 -5.77
N PRO A 60 -9.47 -11.37 -5.16
CA PRO A 60 -8.09 -11.73 -5.49
C PRO A 60 -7.80 -13.22 -5.44
N GLU A 61 -8.45 -13.94 -4.54
CA GLU A 61 -8.26 -15.38 -4.36
C GLU A 61 -8.74 -16.19 -5.58
N LEU A 62 -9.71 -15.66 -6.33
CA LEU A 62 -10.21 -16.33 -7.54
C LEU A 62 -9.17 -16.38 -8.67
N VAL A 63 -8.19 -15.49 -8.67
CA VAL A 63 -7.10 -15.42 -9.65
C VAL A 63 -5.76 -15.86 -9.06
N GLY A 64 -5.76 -16.44 -7.88
CA GLY A 64 -4.54 -16.88 -7.18
C GLY A 64 -3.68 -15.74 -6.64
N ASN A 65 -4.24 -14.53 -6.55
CA ASN A 65 -3.58 -13.38 -5.97
C ASN A 65 -4.08 -13.14 -4.53
N ARG A 66 -3.60 -12.11 -3.89
CA ARG A 66 -4.02 -11.71 -2.55
C ARG A 66 -4.12 -10.21 -2.42
N GLN A 67 -5.02 -9.78 -1.58
CA GLN A 67 -5.13 -8.40 -1.18
C GLN A 67 -3.89 -7.97 -0.39
N ARG A 68 -3.40 -6.76 -0.65
CA ARG A 68 -2.30 -6.16 0.09
C ARG A 68 -2.66 -4.77 0.56
N VAL A 69 -2.36 -4.46 1.80
CA VAL A 69 -2.46 -3.10 2.33
C VAL A 69 -1.06 -2.55 2.49
N LEU A 70 -0.79 -1.43 1.82
CA LEU A 70 0.49 -0.74 1.91
C LEU A 70 0.42 0.27 3.04
N VAL A 71 1.41 0.25 3.92
CA VAL A 71 1.60 1.24 4.97
C VAL A 71 2.68 2.22 4.55
N SER A 72 2.43 3.50 4.71
CA SER A 72 3.38 4.58 4.45
C SER A 72 3.19 5.68 5.50
N ASP A 73 4.05 6.65 5.51
CA ASP A 73 3.97 7.81 6.42
C ASP A 73 2.64 8.57 6.35
N LEU A 74 1.95 8.46 5.22
CA LEU A 74 0.61 9.03 5.00
C LEU A 74 -0.52 8.03 5.29
N SER A 75 -0.21 6.85 5.82
CA SER A 75 -1.20 5.83 6.11
C SER A 75 -2.04 6.23 7.31
N GLY A 76 -3.36 6.05 7.17
CA GLY A 76 -4.29 6.26 8.27
C GLY A 76 -4.26 5.11 9.29
N ARG A 77 -4.93 5.34 10.43
CA ARG A 77 -5.08 4.36 11.51
C ARG A 77 -5.60 2.99 11.04
N SER A 78 -6.51 2.99 10.06
CA SER A 78 -7.08 1.75 9.51
C SER A 78 -6.02 0.83 8.89
N ASN A 79 -5.00 1.40 8.23
CA ASN A 79 -3.93 0.61 7.61
C ASN A 79 -3.07 -0.08 8.65
N VAL A 80 -2.78 0.61 9.77
CA VAL A 80 -1.96 0.06 10.86
C VAL A 80 -2.71 -1.04 11.60
N VAL A 81 -4.00 -0.82 11.87
CA VAL A 81 -4.86 -1.84 12.49
C VAL A 81 -4.96 -3.09 11.60
N TYR A 82 -5.10 -2.90 10.28
CA TYR A 82 -5.12 -4.01 9.33
C TYR A 82 -3.82 -4.81 9.37
N LYS A 83 -2.68 -4.12 9.30
CA LYS A 83 -1.36 -4.76 9.37
C LYS A 83 -1.14 -5.44 10.72
N GLY A 84 -1.55 -4.85 11.82
CA GLY A 84 -1.50 -5.48 13.13
C GLY A 84 -2.21 -6.82 13.16
N LYS A 85 -3.41 -6.90 12.59
CA LYS A 85 -4.16 -8.16 12.47
C LYS A 85 -3.45 -9.19 11.59
N GLU A 86 -2.84 -8.76 10.49
CA GLU A 86 -2.09 -9.64 9.59
C GLU A 86 -0.91 -10.32 10.31
N TYR A 87 -0.28 -9.60 11.23
CA TYR A 87 0.82 -10.12 12.06
C TYR A 87 0.37 -10.73 13.40
N GLY A 88 -0.94 -10.91 13.60
CA GLY A 88 -1.47 -11.47 14.84
C GLY A 88 -1.40 -10.55 16.06
N ILE A 89 -1.15 -9.26 15.85
CA ILE A 89 -1.09 -8.25 16.91
C ILE A 89 -2.45 -7.60 17.05
N ASP A 90 -3.10 -7.78 18.18
CA ASP A 90 -4.38 -7.12 18.46
C ASP A 90 -4.16 -5.69 18.97
N LEU A 91 -4.22 -4.75 18.04
CA LEU A 91 -4.03 -3.32 18.32
C LEU A 91 -5.31 -2.63 18.86
N LYS A 92 -6.40 -3.35 19.04
CA LYS A 92 -7.62 -2.78 19.61
C LYS A 92 -7.42 -2.34 21.07
N ASN A 93 -6.60 -3.06 21.81
CA ASN A 93 -6.27 -2.75 23.20
C ASN A 93 -5.07 -1.79 23.33
N ALA A 94 -4.33 -1.53 22.25
CA ALA A 94 -3.20 -0.59 22.21
C ALA A 94 -3.64 0.82 21.79
N GLY A 95 -4.88 1.20 22.08
CA GLY A 95 -5.50 2.45 21.61
C GLY A 95 -4.70 3.72 21.91
N ASP A 96 -3.98 3.74 23.02
CA ASP A 96 -3.18 4.90 23.45
C ASP A 96 -1.78 4.88 22.82
N ALA A 97 -1.13 3.74 22.71
CA ALA A 97 0.17 3.62 22.06
C ALA A 97 0.09 3.91 20.54
N VAL A 98 -1.04 3.59 19.92
CA VAL A 98 -1.31 3.92 18.52
C VAL A 98 -1.56 5.42 18.34
N LYS A 99 -2.16 6.10 19.32
CA LYS A 99 -2.35 7.57 19.27
C LYS A 99 -1.01 8.30 19.32
N ASP A 100 -0.09 7.85 20.17
CA ASP A 100 1.25 8.45 20.27
C ASP A 100 2.09 8.25 19.01
N SER A 101 1.95 7.11 18.35
CA SER A 101 2.63 6.85 17.07
C SER A 101 2.09 7.68 15.90
N PHE A 102 0.86 8.16 16.02
CA PHE A 102 0.22 9.07 15.05
C PHE A 102 0.16 10.52 15.53
N ALA A 103 0.68 10.83 16.70
CA ALA A 103 0.91 12.21 17.08
C ALA A 103 1.81 12.84 16.02
N PRO A 104 1.36 13.91 15.36
CA PRO A 104 2.10 14.46 14.24
C PRO A 104 3.46 14.90 14.77
N HIS A 105 4.52 14.34 14.23
CA HIS A 105 5.87 14.93 14.28
C HIS A 105 5.91 16.30 13.59
N GLN A 106 4.77 16.95 13.50
CA GLN A 106 4.58 18.23 12.84
C GLN A 106 5.12 19.41 13.65
N ARG A 107 5.73 19.19 14.82
CA ARG A 107 6.24 20.30 15.63
C ARG A 107 7.58 20.07 16.32
N ALA A 108 8.37 19.12 15.93
CA ALA A 108 9.80 19.33 16.04
C ALA A 108 10.18 20.19 14.83
N GLY A 109 10.09 21.50 14.98
CA GLY A 109 10.62 22.42 13.99
C GLY A 109 12.03 21.98 13.69
N ARG A 110 12.30 21.54 12.46
CA ARG A 110 13.67 21.42 12.00
C ARG A 110 14.33 22.73 12.35
N PRO A 111 15.43 22.75 13.12
CA PRO A 111 16.18 23.98 13.31
C PRO A 111 16.52 24.47 11.91
N GLY A 112 16.09 25.69 11.59
CA GLY A 112 15.98 26.18 10.25
C GLY A 112 17.24 25.95 9.44
N LEU A 113 17.12 25.22 8.34
CA LEU A 113 17.93 25.46 7.17
C LEU A 113 17.59 26.85 6.68
N ARG A 114 18.29 27.88 7.22
CA ARG A 114 18.35 29.19 6.61
C ARG A 114 18.98 28.97 5.24
N ILE A 115 18.20 29.06 4.21
CA ILE A 115 18.70 29.23 2.86
C ILE A 115 19.40 30.59 2.87
N PRO A 116 20.72 30.67 2.68
CA PRO A 116 21.39 31.97 2.59
C PRO A 116 20.77 32.72 1.42
N SER A 117 20.21 33.88 1.70
CA SER A 117 19.72 34.78 0.67
C SER A 117 20.84 35.03 -0.34
N ARG A 118 20.60 34.69 -1.60
CA ARG A 118 21.49 35.02 -2.70
C ARG A 118 21.81 36.51 -2.63
N PRO A 119 23.06 36.91 -2.65
CA PRO A 119 23.40 38.32 -2.77
C PRO A 119 22.82 38.81 -4.10
N ARG A 120 22.01 39.86 -4.05
CA ARG A 120 21.56 40.56 -5.23
C ARG A 120 22.82 40.99 -6.01
N ARG A 121 22.99 40.47 -7.24
CA ARG A 121 23.93 41.05 -8.13
C ARG A 121 23.48 42.49 -8.39
N LEU A 122 24.20 43.43 -7.86
CA LEU A 122 24.15 44.80 -8.33
C LEU A 122 24.62 44.74 -9.76
N SER A 123 23.70 44.89 -10.69
CA SER A 123 24.03 45.20 -12.07
C SER A 123 24.50 46.64 -12.07
N SER A 124 25.81 46.81 -12.04
CA SER A 124 26.41 48.08 -12.49
C SER A 124 26.31 48.14 -14.00
N CYS A 125 25.62 49.14 -14.48
CA CYS A 125 25.53 49.69 -15.82
C CYS A 125 26.05 48.90 -17.00
#